data_e45b7aff340c54e055de1a0e84cdf664
#
_entry.id   e45b7aff340c54e055de1a0e84cdf664
#
_cell.length_a   1.000
_cell.length_b   1.000
_cell.length_c   1.000
_cell.angle_alpha   90.00
_cell.angle_beta   90.00
_cell.angle_gamma   90.00
#
_symmetry.space_group_name_H-M   'P 1'
#
loop_
_entity.id
_entity.type
_entity.pdbx_description
1 polymer ?
#
loop_
_entity_poly.entity_id
_entity_poly.type
_entity_poly.pdbx_seq_one_letter_code
_entity_poly.pdbx_strand_id
1 'polypeptide(L)'
;WPAGEGILYSYKDGLIIGTFSNGKAEGKCVCYKPNGEVYWGDFRKGKATGNGRIYRDNGIVMSGQYKNGKYHGLDTLYRSNGTVFVGKYRKGKLKGRIADIKDEASLAACPKPEYPRMDFKRKQEDFLKELELIWEERNIHLREKAGLISPRFQGGGVNDFALWVNSKVEYPESLSLGDVSRMVIVEFTVMKDGSVGDVHALFGSNPVLNDAAVKAVSGSPRWVPGEHKGEKRDVRMTVPVVFNNE
;
A
#
# COMPACT_ATOMS: atom_id res chain seq x y z
N TRP A 1 23.42 -4.26 1.69
CA TRP A 1 22.01 -3.83 1.68
C TRP A 1 21.95 -2.41 1.15
N PRO A 2 21.06 -2.07 0.20
CA PRO A 2 21.03 -0.74 -0.39
C PRO A 2 20.74 0.33 0.66
N ALA A 3 21.40 1.46 0.53
CA ALA A 3 21.11 2.70 1.22
C ALA A 3 20.53 3.67 0.17
N GLY A 4 19.57 4.49 0.55
CA GLY A 4 18.92 5.45 -0.34
C GLY A 4 17.41 5.27 -0.44
N GLU A 5 16.78 5.92 -1.41
CA GLU A 5 15.36 5.76 -1.67
C GLU A 5 15.07 4.37 -2.24
N GLY A 6 13.99 3.76 -1.79
CA GLY A 6 13.63 2.41 -2.20
C GLY A 6 12.28 1.96 -1.68
N ILE A 7 12.00 0.69 -1.92
CA ILE A 7 10.75 0.02 -1.55
C ILE A 7 11.09 -1.28 -0.85
N LEU A 8 10.43 -1.51 0.27
CA LEU A 8 10.51 -2.77 1.00
C LEU A 8 9.11 -3.37 1.11
N TYR A 9 8.96 -4.59 0.63
CA TYR A 9 7.76 -5.37 0.87
C TYR A 9 8.03 -6.45 1.92
N SER A 10 7.13 -6.55 2.90
CA SER A 10 7.11 -7.61 3.90
C SER A 10 5.69 -8.11 4.05
N TYR A 11 5.49 -9.41 3.98
CA TYR A 11 4.16 -10.01 4.21
C TYR A 11 3.55 -9.63 5.57
N LYS A 12 4.40 -9.41 6.56
CA LYS A 12 3.99 -9.03 7.92
C LYS A 12 3.76 -7.54 8.08
N ASP A 13 4.65 -6.72 7.53
CA ASP A 13 4.68 -5.28 7.81
C ASP A 13 4.03 -4.46 6.71
N GLY A 14 3.77 -5.07 5.54
CA GLY A 14 3.22 -4.42 4.37
C GLY A 14 4.27 -3.83 3.45
N LEU A 15 3.92 -2.80 2.72
CA LEU A 15 4.74 -2.11 1.76
C LEU A 15 5.28 -0.81 2.36
N ILE A 16 6.59 -0.63 2.38
CA ILE A 16 7.24 0.59 2.85
C ILE A 16 7.96 1.26 1.68
N ILE A 17 7.67 2.53 1.45
CA ILE A 17 8.28 3.36 0.42
C ILE A 17 8.97 4.53 1.10
N GLY A 18 10.24 4.77 0.77
CA GLY A 18 10.99 5.88 1.34
C GLY A 18 12.50 5.64 1.36
N THR A 19 13.18 6.23 2.32
CA THR A 19 14.63 6.10 2.45
C THR A 19 14.98 4.90 3.33
N PHE A 20 16.05 4.20 2.97
CA PHE A 20 16.56 3.04 3.70
C PHE A 20 18.04 3.21 4.06
N SER A 21 18.41 2.64 5.18
CA SER A 21 19.80 2.50 5.60
C SER A 21 20.02 1.12 6.20
N ASN A 22 21.02 0.39 5.71
CA ASN A 22 21.29 -0.99 6.11
C ASN A 22 20.04 -1.90 6.07
N GLY A 23 19.23 -1.79 4.98
CA GLY A 23 18.01 -2.55 4.76
C GLY A 23 16.85 -2.21 5.71
N LYS A 24 16.92 -1.09 6.42
CA LYS A 24 15.86 -0.63 7.34
C LYS A 24 15.37 0.75 6.94
N ALA A 25 14.06 0.96 7.05
CA ALA A 25 13.47 2.27 6.82
C ALA A 25 14.10 3.33 7.74
N GLU A 26 14.48 4.46 7.17
CA GLU A 26 15.12 5.61 7.83
C GLU A 26 14.57 6.90 7.22
N GLY A 27 14.36 7.95 8.04
CA GLY A 27 13.81 9.21 7.55
C GLY A 27 12.32 9.14 7.22
N LYS A 28 11.88 9.94 6.26
CA LYS A 28 10.46 9.99 5.83
C LYS A 28 10.11 8.78 4.97
N CYS A 29 9.10 8.02 5.43
CA CYS A 29 8.58 6.88 4.67
C CYS A 29 7.05 6.85 4.73
N VAL A 30 6.47 6.16 3.73
CA VAL A 30 5.07 5.74 3.73
C VAL A 30 5.04 4.23 3.93
N CYS A 31 4.16 3.75 4.82
CA CYS A 31 3.97 2.33 5.06
C CYS A 31 2.50 1.97 4.86
N TYR A 32 2.21 1.17 3.86
CA TYR A 32 0.90 0.59 3.59
C TYR A 32 0.81 -0.75 4.30
N LYS A 33 0.01 -0.80 5.36
CA LYS A 33 -0.13 -2.00 6.19
C LYS A 33 -1.15 -2.99 5.62
N PRO A 34 -1.04 -4.28 5.95
CA PRO A 34 -1.99 -5.30 5.51
C PRO A 34 -3.44 -5.07 5.93
N ASN A 35 -3.66 -4.30 6.99
CA ASN A 35 -4.99 -3.98 7.52
C ASN A 35 -5.62 -2.73 6.89
N GLY A 36 -5.07 -2.22 5.79
CA GLY A 36 -5.54 -1.01 5.11
C GLY A 36 -5.09 0.31 5.74
N GLU A 37 -4.42 0.28 6.90
CA GLU A 37 -3.85 1.51 7.47
C GLU A 37 -2.66 2.00 6.66
N VAL A 38 -2.60 3.30 6.41
CA VAL A 38 -1.43 3.94 5.81
C VAL A 38 -0.75 4.82 6.84
N TYR A 39 0.48 4.48 7.19
CA TYR A 39 1.34 5.32 8.01
C TYR A 39 2.23 6.19 7.13
N TRP A 40 2.28 7.48 7.41
CA TRP A 40 3.21 8.44 6.82
C TRP A 40 3.96 9.16 7.93
N GLY A 41 5.29 9.13 7.91
CA GLY A 41 6.05 9.78 8.97
C GLY A 41 7.51 9.38 9.02
N ASP A 42 8.14 9.73 10.15
CA ASP A 42 9.56 9.46 10.38
C ASP A 42 9.79 8.01 10.81
N PHE A 43 10.82 7.41 10.25
CA PHE A 43 11.33 6.10 10.63
C PHE A 43 12.78 6.20 11.13
N ARG A 44 13.12 5.33 12.05
CA ARG A 44 14.48 5.12 12.51
C ARG A 44 14.70 3.64 12.79
N LYS A 45 15.72 3.06 12.13
CA LYS A 45 16.04 1.63 12.24
C LYS A 45 14.82 0.72 11.98
N GLY A 46 13.99 1.08 11.00
CA GLY A 46 12.79 0.36 10.60
C GLY A 46 11.58 0.52 11.54
N LYS A 47 11.61 1.48 12.47
CA LYS A 47 10.49 1.74 13.39
C LYS A 47 10.02 3.17 13.29
N ALA A 48 8.69 3.37 13.28
CA ALA A 48 8.09 4.69 13.34
C ALA A 48 8.59 5.47 14.57
N THR A 49 9.00 6.70 14.35
CA THR A 49 9.54 7.62 15.38
C THR A 49 9.17 9.05 15.00
N GLY A 50 9.46 10.03 15.89
CA GLY A 50 9.20 11.43 15.58
C GLY A 50 7.74 11.70 15.25
N ASN A 51 7.48 12.54 14.25
CA ASN A 51 6.13 12.90 13.83
C ASN A 51 5.63 11.94 12.75
N GLY A 52 4.35 11.56 12.87
CA GLY A 52 3.73 10.69 11.89
C GLY A 52 2.20 10.78 11.91
N ARG A 53 1.61 10.23 10.86
CA ARG A 53 0.16 10.18 10.68
C ARG A 53 -0.26 8.77 10.30
N ILE A 54 -1.40 8.33 10.80
CA ILE A 54 -2.07 7.12 10.31
C ILE A 54 -3.38 7.55 9.68
N TYR A 55 -3.61 7.07 8.47
CA TYR A 55 -4.85 7.21 7.73
C TYR A 55 -5.54 5.86 7.69
N ARG A 56 -6.84 5.82 7.96
CA ARG A 56 -7.68 4.63 7.91
C ARG A 56 -8.73 4.77 6.82
N ASP A 57 -9.15 3.64 6.26
CA ASP A 57 -10.20 3.53 5.25
C ASP A 57 -11.55 4.13 5.68
N ASN A 58 -11.85 4.10 6.99
CA ASN A 58 -13.06 4.70 7.56
C ASN A 58 -12.97 6.23 7.77
N GLY A 59 -11.98 6.90 7.18
CA GLY A 59 -11.80 8.35 7.26
C GLY A 59 -11.20 8.87 8.57
N ILE A 60 -10.83 7.98 9.50
CA ILE A 60 -10.12 8.37 10.73
C ILE A 60 -8.66 8.69 10.41
N VAL A 61 -8.16 9.81 10.94
CA VAL A 61 -6.75 10.17 10.88
C VAL A 61 -6.21 10.34 12.29
N MET A 62 -5.06 9.75 12.58
CA MET A 62 -4.29 10.04 13.78
C MET A 62 -3.00 10.76 13.41
N SER A 63 -2.74 11.91 14.04
CA SER A 63 -1.54 12.72 13.79
C SER A 63 -0.86 13.05 15.11
N GLY A 64 0.41 12.68 15.24
CA GLY A 64 1.13 12.92 16.48
C GLY A 64 2.53 12.33 16.51
N GLN A 65 2.99 12.05 17.71
CA GLN A 65 4.36 11.60 17.96
C GLN A 65 4.45 10.10 18.15
N TYR A 66 5.54 9.53 17.66
CA TYR A 66 5.84 8.11 17.73
C TYR A 66 7.18 7.85 18.39
N LYS A 67 7.28 6.75 19.11
CA LYS A 67 8.53 6.24 19.65
C LYS A 67 8.54 4.72 19.58
N ASN A 68 9.54 4.15 18.87
CA ASN A 68 9.66 2.70 18.68
C ASN A 68 8.39 2.05 18.12
N GLY A 69 7.76 2.66 17.12
CA GLY A 69 6.56 2.16 16.45
C GLY A 69 5.24 2.33 17.23
N LYS A 70 5.23 3.09 18.33
CA LYS A 70 4.05 3.29 19.18
C LYS A 70 3.77 4.77 19.41
N TYR A 71 2.51 5.12 19.53
CA TYR A 71 2.09 6.47 19.94
C TYR A 71 2.77 6.91 21.22
N HIS A 72 3.32 8.12 21.23
CA HIS A 72 4.05 8.68 22.35
C HIS A 72 4.02 10.20 22.32
N GLY A 73 3.57 10.85 23.39
CA GLY A 73 3.41 12.31 23.42
C GLY A 73 1.99 12.74 23.16
N LEU A 74 1.82 13.87 22.50
CA LEU A 74 0.51 14.37 22.10
C LEU A 74 0.13 13.82 20.75
N ASP A 75 -1.09 13.29 20.67
CA ASP A 75 -1.67 12.78 19.43
C ASP A 75 -3.09 13.35 19.25
N THR A 76 -3.39 13.73 18.03
CA THR A 76 -4.69 14.24 17.61
C THR A 76 -5.39 13.19 16.77
N LEU A 77 -6.58 12.80 17.17
CA LEU A 77 -7.47 11.88 16.47
C LEU A 77 -8.58 12.66 15.78
N TYR A 78 -8.58 12.67 14.47
CA TYR A 78 -9.65 13.18 13.62
C TYR A 78 -10.62 12.04 13.33
N ARG A 79 -11.85 12.13 13.86
CA ARG A 79 -12.86 11.08 13.70
C ARG A 79 -13.60 11.20 12.37
N SER A 80 -14.20 10.13 11.92
CA SER A 80 -15.01 10.10 10.68
C SER A 80 -16.24 11.01 10.74
N ASN A 81 -16.77 11.28 11.93
CA ASN A 81 -17.89 12.20 12.16
C ASN A 81 -17.47 13.69 12.23
N GLY A 82 -16.22 14.01 11.86
CA GLY A 82 -15.70 15.39 11.87
C GLY A 82 -15.20 15.90 13.21
N THR A 83 -15.45 15.21 14.32
CA THR A 83 -14.97 15.67 15.65
C THR A 83 -13.49 15.34 15.85
N VAL A 84 -12.81 16.13 16.71
CA VAL A 84 -11.39 15.98 16.98
C VAL A 84 -11.14 15.69 18.45
N PHE A 85 -10.31 14.71 18.73
CA PHE A 85 -9.89 14.37 20.08
C PHE A 85 -8.38 14.54 20.21
N VAL A 86 -7.91 15.19 21.28
CA VAL A 86 -6.49 15.33 21.60
C VAL A 86 -6.21 14.59 22.90
N GLY A 87 -5.20 13.72 22.84
CA GLY A 87 -4.80 12.91 23.98
C GLY A 87 -3.30 12.83 24.16
N LYS A 88 -2.88 12.54 25.39
CA LYS A 88 -1.48 12.23 25.71
C LYS A 88 -1.27 10.73 25.78
N TYR A 89 -0.34 10.21 24.99
CA TYR A 89 -0.05 8.79 24.88
C TYR A 89 1.35 8.45 25.42
N ARG A 90 1.49 7.25 25.95
CA ARG A 90 2.78 6.68 26.33
C ARG A 90 2.81 5.19 26.03
N LYS A 91 3.79 4.76 25.21
CA LYS A 91 3.94 3.37 24.76
C LYS A 91 2.66 2.80 24.13
N GLY A 92 1.96 3.60 23.32
CA GLY A 92 0.73 3.23 22.62
C GLY A 92 -0.56 3.28 23.45
N LYS A 93 -0.48 3.62 24.73
CA LYS A 93 -1.65 3.71 25.62
C LYS A 93 -2.00 5.16 25.95
N LEU A 94 -3.29 5.50 25.86
CA LEU A 94 -3.81 6.80 26.31
C LEU A 94 -3.54 6.96 27.81
N LYS A 95 -2.95 8.10 28.19
CA LYS A 95 -2.63 8.45 29.57
C LYS A 95 -3.41 9.65 30.09
N GLY A 96 -3.88 10.51 29.22
CA GLY A 96 -4.67 11.66 29.57
C GLY A 96 -5.45 12.19 28.38
N ARG A 97 -6.64 12.68 28.63
CA ARG A 97 -7.46 13.41 27.67
C ARG A 97 -7.12 14.89 27.82
N ILE A 98 -6.91 15.59 26.71
CA ILE A 98 -6.58 17.01 26.67
C ILE A 98 -7.79 17.80 26.18
N ALA A 99 -8.36 17.39 25.03
CA ALA A 99 -9.50 18.04 24.42
C ALA A 99 -10.40 17.04 23.68
N ASP A 100 -11.68 17.37 23.60
CA ASP A 100 -12.65 16.69 22.73
C ASP A 100 -13.45 17.79 22.02
N ILE A 101 -13.00 18.15 20.83
CA ILE A 101 -13.45 19.34 20.08
C ILE A 101 -14.61 18.92 19.19
N LYS A 102 -15.73 19.64 19.33
CA LYS A 102 -16.98 19.34 18.61
C LYS A 102 -17.62 20.59 18.01
N ASP A 103 -17.27 21.78 18.52
CA ASP A 103 -17.78 23.03 18.03
C ASP A 103 -17.06 23.49 16.76
N GLU A 104 -17.81 24.13 15.85
CA GLU A 104 -17.37 24.47 14.50
C GLU A 104 -16.16 25.43 14.52
N ALA A 105 -16.14 26.41 15.41
CA ALA A 105 -15.06 27.39 15.47
C ALA A 105 -13.72 26.75 15.88
N SER A 106 -13.75 25.86 16.89
CA SER A 106 -12.56 25.12 17.34
C SER A 106 -12.10 24.06 16.31
N LEU A 107 -13.04 23.45 15.58
CA LEU A 107 -12.73 22.52 14.48
C LEU A 107 -12.05 23.21 13.31
N ALA A 108 -12.46 24.45 12.97
CA ALA A 108 -11.81 25.25 11.92
C ALA A 108 -10.34 25.55 12.25
N ALA A 109 -10.00 25.69 13.55
CA ALA A 109 -8.63 25.89 14.01
C ALA A 109 -7.78 24.59 14.03
N CYS A 110 -8.41 23.42 13.81
CA CYS A 110 -7.77 22.11 13.86
C CYS A 110 -8.07 21.31 12.57
N PRO A 111 -7.59 21.78 11.38
CA PRO A 111 -7.93 21.13 10.12
C PRO A 111 -7.38 19.71 10.08
N LYS A 112 -8.19 18.78 9.53
CA LYS A 112 -7.80 17.40 9.31
C LYS A 112 -6.62 17.38 8.33
N PRO A 113 -5.51 16.67 8.66
CA PRO A 113 -4.38 16.58 7.77
C PRO A 113 -4.76 15.91 6.44
N GLU A 114 -4.41 16.54 5.34
CA GLU A 114 -4.55 15.93 4.02
C GLU A 114 -3.70 14.66 3.91
N TYR A 115 -4.19 13.73 3.09
CA TYR A 115 -3.41 12.56 2.70
C TYR A 115 -2.18 13.04 1.93
N PRO A 116 -0.97 12.53 2.24
CA PRO A 116 0.23 12.96 1.55
C PRO A 116 0.11 12.65 0.06
N ARG A 117 0.09 13.70 -0.76
CA ARG A 117 0.16 13.55 -2.20
C ARG A 117 1.57 13.06 -2.53
N MET A 118 1.68 11.82 -2.97
CA MET A 118 2.89 11.34 -3.59
C MET A 118 2.81 11.68 -5.07
N ASP A 119 3.87 12.25 -5.62
CA ASP A 119 3.97 12.51 -7.06
C ASP A 119 4.23 11.19 -7.79
N PHE A 120 3.13 10.43 -7.99
CA PHE A 120 3.17 9.05 -8.46
C PHE A 120 3.55 8.92 -9.94
N LYS A 121 3.31 9.96 -10.79
CA LYS A 121 3.49 9.80 -12.24
C LYS A 121 4.93 9.47 -12.65
N ARG A 122 5.92 10.09 -12.00
CA ARG A 122 7.34 9.82 -12.25
C ARG A 122 7.89 8.64 -11.43
N LYS A 123 7.33 8.42 -10.24
CA LYS A 123 7.71 7.32 -9.34
C LYS A 123 6.97 6.02 -9.63
N GLN A 124 5.89 6.05 -10.42
CA GLN A 124 5.13 4.85 -10.75
C GLN A 124 5.90 3.90 -11.66
N GLU A 125 6.57 4.43 -12.69
CA GLU A 125 7.41 3.60 -13.58
C GLU A 125 8.64 3.05 -12.84
N ASP A 126 9.27 3.89 -12.02
CA ASP A 126 10.40 3.48 -11.19
C ASP A 126 9.95 2.49 -10.10
N PHE A 127 8.77 2.68 -9.52
CA PHE A 127 8.14 1.79 -8.55
C PHE A 127 7.82 0.42 -9.14
N LEU A 128 7.24 0.37 -10.34
CA LEU A 128 6.94 -0.88 -11.03
C LEU A 128 8.22 -1.64 -11.37
N LYS A 129 9.26 -0.94 -11.85
CA LYS A 129 10.58 -1.53 -12.13
C LYS A 129 11.26 -2.06 -10.87
N GLU A 130 11.16 -1.35 -9.75
CA GLU A 130 11.79 -1.75 -8.50
C GLU A 130 11.02 -2.90 -7.82
N LEU A 131 9.69 -2.91 -7.90
CA LEU A 131 8.88 -4.07 -7.54
C LEU A 131 9.24 -5.28 -8.41
N GLU A 132 9.45 -5.09 -9.71
CA GLU A 132 9.88 -6.13 -10.63
C GLU A 132 11.20 -6.75 -10.17
N LEU A 133 12.21 -5.91 -9.89
CA LEU A 133 13.52 -6.37 -9.40
C LEU A 133 13.39 -7.14 -8.07
N ILE A 134 12.64 -6.62 -7.11
CA ILE A 134 12.40 -7.29 -5.82
C ILE A 134 11.66 -8.63 -6.02
N TRP A 135 10.73 -8.67 -6.98
CA TRP A 135 9.95 -9.87 -7.28
C TRP A 135 10.73 -10.85 -8.12
N GLU A 136 11.53 -10.38 -9.07
CA GLU A 136 12.43 -11.21 -9.85
C GLU A 136 13.51 -11.82 -8.97
N GLU A 137 14.23 -11.06 -8.15
CA GLU A 137 15.26 -11.59 -7.25
C GLU A 137 14.69 -12.63 -6.27
N ARG A 138 13.51 -12.33 -5.68
CA ARG A 138 12.87 -13.25 -4.75
C ARG A 138 12.31 -14.49 -5.42
N ASN A 139 11.78 -14.35 -6.63
CA ASN A 139 11.19 -15.44 -7.39
C ASN A 139 12.21 -16.23 -8.20
N ILE A 140 13.26 -15.62 -8.75
CA ILE A 140 14.33 -16.31 -9.45
C ILE A 140 15.00 -17.31 -8.51
N HIS A 141 15.36 -16.90 -7.31
CA HIS A 141 16.03 -17.78 -6.35
C HIS A 141 15.17 -18.97 -5.87
N LEU A 142 13.84 -18.78 -5.78
CA LEU A 142 12.88 -19.83 -5.44
C LEU A 142 12.50 -20.69 -6.64
N ARG A 143 12.50 -20.13 -7.86
CA ARG A 143 12.09 -20.78 -9.11
C ARG A 143 13.19 -21.61 -9.73
N GLU A 144 14.42 -21.11 -9.76
CA GLU A 144 15.57 -21.85 -10.29
C GLU A 144 15.83 -23.13 -9.51
N LYS A 145 15.69 -23.11 -8.18
CA LYS A 145 15.76 -24.31 -7.34
C LYS A 145 14.61 -25.29 -7.55
N ALA A 146 13.46 -24.83 -8.05
CA ALA A 146 12.24 -25.63 -8.13
C ALA A 146 11.84 -26.05 -9.54
N GLY A 147 12.49 -25.56 -10.61
CA GLY A 147 12.10 -25.81 -12.00
C GLY A 147 10.74 -25.21 -12.34
N LEU A 148 10.43 -24.04 -11.79
CA LEU A 148 9.16 -23.32 -11.95
C LEU A 148 9.28 -22.29 -13.07
N ILE A 149 8.41 -22.36 -14.07
CA ILE A 149 8.25 -21.36 -15.13
C ILE A 149 7.04 -20.48 -14.76
N SER A 150 7.26 -19.16 -14.75
CA SER A 150 6.19 -18.21 -14.44
C SER A 150 5.16 -18.08 -15.54
N PRO A 151 3.91 -17.75 -15.18
CA PRO A 151 2.90 -17.35 -16.15
C PRO A 151 3.36 -16.14 -16.98
N ARG A 152 2.90 -16.07 -18.25
CA ARG A 152 3.17 -14.95 -19.14
C ARG A 152 1.88 -14.29 -19.60
N PHE A 153 1.84 -12.96 -19.51
CA PHE A 153 0.74 -12.13 -20.00
C PHE A 153 1.07 -11.62 -21.41
N GLN A 154 0.34 -12.09 -22.45
CA GLN A 154 0.51 -11.65 -23.82
C GLN A 154 1.98 -11.62 -24.31
N GLY A 155 2.77 -12.62 -23.88
CA GLY A 155 4.20 -12.73 -24.21
C GLY A 155 5.16 -12.01 -23.25
N GLY A 156 4.64 -11.16 -22.36
CA GLY A 156 5.38 -10.47 -21.31
C GLY A 156 5.15 -11.05 -19.91
N GLY A 157 5.51 -10.28 -18.90
CA GLY A 157 5.41 -10.65 -17.48
C GLY A 157 4.26 -9.96 -16.75
N VAL A 158 4.33 -9.99 -15.41
CA VAL A 158 3.35 -9.34 -14.54
C VAL A 158 3.35 -7.81 -14.68
N ASN A 159 4.46 -7.23 -15.14
CA ASN A 159 4.55 -5.78 -15.37
C ASN A 159 3.74 -5.33 -16.57
N ASP A 160 3.79 -6.09 -17.67
CA ASP A 160 2.95 -5.83 -18.84
C ASP A 160 1.49 -5.94 -18.44
N PHE A 161 1.16 -6.87 -17.55
CA PHE A 161 -0.16 -6.97 -16.96
C PHE A 161 -0.50 -5.78 -16.09
N ALA A 162 0.42 -5.30 -15.26
CA ALA A 162 0.20 -4.11 -14.43
C ALA A 162 -0.10 -2.87 -15.28
N LEU A 163 0.67 -2.66 -16.37
CA LEU A 163 0.40 -1.59 -17.33
C LEU A 163 -0.98 -1.74 -17.97
N TRP A 164 -1.34 -2.96 -18.38
CA TRP A 164 -2.65 -3.24 -18.95
C TRP A 164 -3.77 -2.97 -17.95
N VAL A 165 -3.68 -3.46 -16.70
CA VAL A 165 -4.69 -3.21 -15.65
C VAL A 165 -4.82 -1.73 -15.38
N ASN A 166 -3.69 -1.02 -15.22
CA ASN A 166 -3.69 0.42 -14.92
C ASN A 166 -4.29 1.26 -16.06
N SER A 167 -4.25 0.76 -17.31
CA SER A 167 -4.96 1.39 -18.43
C SER A 167 -6.47 1.15 -18.44
N LYS A 168 -7.00 0.27 -17.58
CA LYS A 168 -8.41 -0.11 -17.50
C LYS A 168 -9.13 0.44 -16.26
N VAL A 169 -8.38 0.96 -15.30
CA VAL A 169 -8.96 1.51 -14.08
C VAL A 169 -9.06 3.03 -14.16
N GLU A 170 -10.24 3.54 -13.82
CA GLU A 170 -10.52 4.95 -13.66
C GLU A 170 -10.74 5.25 -12.18
N TYR A 171 -10.37 6.45 -11.76
CA TYR A 171 -10.63 6.87 -10.38
C TYR A 171 -12.14 7.12 -10.22
N PRO A 172 -12.83 6.47 -9.27
CA PRO A 172 -14.26 6.62 -9.11
C PRO A 172 -14.66 8.05 -8.76
N GLU A 173 -15.59 8.65 -9.52
CA GLU A 173 -16.10 10.01 -9.28
C GLU A 173 -16.74 10.20 -7.89
N SER A 174 -17.22 9.09 -7.30
CA SER A 174 -17.80 9.08 -5.95
C SER A 174 -16.81 9.35 -4.81
N LEU A 175 -15.50 9.37 -5.12
CA LEU A 175 -14.45 9.56 -4.13
C LEU A 175 -13.82 10.96 -4.24
N SER A 176 -13.74 11.65 -3.11
CA SER A 176 -13.02 12.92 -3.02
C SER A 176 -11.51 12.71 -3.16
N LEU A 177 -10.85 13.56 -3.96
CA LEU A 177 -9.45 13.46 -4.38
C LEU A 177 -8.39 13.49 -3.25
N GLY A 178 -8.78 13.71 -2.00
CA GLY A 178 -7.88 13.98 -0.88
C GLY A 178 -7.68 12.84 0.12
N ASP A 179 -8.56 11.83 0.15
CA ASP A 179 -8.73 11.05 1.38
C ASP A 179 -8.19 9.61 1.34
N VAL A 180 -7.73 9.08 0.19
CA VAL A 180 -7.37 7.67 0.07
C VAL A 180 -6.09 7.41 -0.71
N SER A 181 -5.39 6.33 -0.36
CA SER A 181 -4.31 5.81 -1.19
C SER A 181 -4.86 5.35 -2.52
N ARG A 182 -4.25 5.80 -3.61
CA ARG A 182 -4.66 5.46 -4.97
C ARG A 182 -4.09 4.12 -5.46
N MET A 183 -3.48 3.38 -4.59
CA MET A 183 -2.89 2.08 -4.90
C MET A 183 -3.59 0.96 -4.16
N VAL A 184 -3.93 -0.08 -4.89
CA VAL A 184 -4.46 -1.35 -4.39
C VAL A 184 -3.53 -2.46 -4.85
N ILE A 185 -3.09 -3.31 -3.92
CA ILE A 185 -2.39 -4.54 -4.28
C ILE A 185 -3.43 -5.65 -4.39
N VAL A 186 -3.55 -6.23 -5.57
CA VAL A 186 -4.47 -7.33 -5.85
C VAL A 186 -3.71 -8.64 -5.95
N GLU A 187 -4.12 -9.65 -5.19
CA GLU A 187 -3.67 -11.04 -5.36
C GLU A 187 -4.64 -11.76 -6.29
N PHE A 188 -4.10 -12.59 -7.16
CA PHE A 188 -4.87 -13.41 -8.10
C PHE A 188 -4.12 -14.70 -8.43
N THR A 189 -4.83 -15.69 -8.94
CA THR A 189 -4.25 -16.95 -9.38
C THR A 189 -4.37 -17.09 -10.89
N VAL A 190 -3.25 -17.28 -11.58
CA VAL A 190 -3.25 -17.75 -12.97
C VAL A 190 -3.42 -19.26 -12.93
N MET A 191 -4.56 -19.74 -13.40
CA MET A 191 -4.92 -21.15 -13.43
C MET A 191 -4.15 -21.90 -14.50
N LYS A 192 -4.06 -23.21 -14.39
CA LYS A 192 -3.41 -24.10 -15.36
C LYS A 192 -3.99 -24.06 -16.79
N ASP A 193 -5.21 -23.54 -16.95
CA ASP A 193 -5.84 -23.31 -18.24
C ASP A 193 -5.58 -21.90 -18.79
N GLY A 194 -4.85 -21.07 -18.03
CA GLY A 194 -4.54 -19.68 -18.36
C GLY A 194 -5.61 -18.66 -17.95
N SER A 195 -6.71 -19.07 -17.36
CA SER A 195 -7.69 -18.14 -16.78
C SER A 195 -7.17 -17.51 -15.48
N VAL A 196 -7.76 -16.38 -15.10
CA VAL A 196 -7.49 -15.72 -13.82
C VAL A 196 -8.63 -16.01 -12.85
N GLY A 197 -8.27 -16.41 -11.62
CA GLY A 197 -9.22 -16.70 -10.54
C GLY A 197 -8.67 -16.26 -9.18
N ASP A 198 -9.44 -16.52 -8.12
CA ASP A 198 -9.12 -16.18 -6.71
C ASP A 198 -8.67 -14.73 -6.51
N VAL A 199 -9.33 -13.80 -7.23
CA VAL A 199 -8.95 -12.39 -7.26
C VAL A 199 -9.45 -11.67 -6.02
N HIS A 200 -8.56 -11.07 -5.25
CA HIS A 200 -8.93 -10.27 -4.09
C HIS A 200 -7.89 -9.18 -3.77
N ALA A 201 -8.33 -8.11 -3.13
CA ALA A 201 -7.44 -7.05 -2.69
C ALA A 201 -6.69 -7.49 -1.43
N LEU A 202 -5.36 -7.51 -1.49
CA LEU A 202 -4.50 -7.72 -0.32
C LEU A 202 -4.30 -6.45 0.48
N PHE A 203 -4.15 -5.32 -0.23
CA PHE A 203 -3.93 -4.00 0.35
C PHE A 203 -4.70 -2.97 -0.44
N GLY A 204 -5.45 -2.14 0.24
CA GLY A 204 -6.16 -0.99 -0.32
C GLY A 204 -6.81 -0.21 0.81
N SER A 205 -6.76 1.11 0.72
CA SER A 205 -7.26 2.01 1.78
C SER A 205 -8.75 2.33 1.65
N ASN A 206 -9.40 1.89 0.55
CA ASN A 206 -10.80 2.21 0.29
C ASN A 206 -11.51 1.04 -0.40
N PRO A 207 -12.67 0.58 0.13
CA PRO A 207 -13.43 -0.53 -0.46
C PRO A 207 -13.82 -0.31 -1.92
N VAL A 208 -14.20 0.92 -2.31
CA VAL A 208 -14.58 1.25 -3.70
C VAL A 208 -13.41 1.07 -4.66
N LEU A 209 -12.20 1.51 -4.26
CA LEU A 209 -10.98 1.29 -5.04
C LEU A 209 -10.60 -0.20 -5.08
N ASN A 210 -10.78 -0.91 -3.96
CA ASN A 210 -10.51 -2.34 -3.89
C ASN A 210 -11.42 -3.11 -4.87
N ASP A 211 -12.71 -2.82 -4.89
CA ASP A 211 -13.68 -3.46 -5.78
C ASP A 211 -13.38 -3.15 -7.25
N ALA A 212 -13.04 -1.89 -7.56
CA ALA A 212 -12.65 -1.48 -8.91
C ALA A 212 -11.37 -2.19 -9.38
N ALA A 213 -10.36 -2.31 -8.51
CA ALA A 213 -9.13 -3.01 -8.81
C ALA A 213 -9.34 -4.51 -9.02
N VAL A 214 -10.13 -5.15 -8.14
CA VAL A 214 -10.49 -6.57 -8.25
C VAL A 214 -11.24 -6.83 -9.55
N LYS A 215 -12.22 -5.98 -9.90
CA LYS A 215 -12.98 -6.09 -11.16
C LYS A 215 -12.06 -5.96 -12.38
N ALA A 216 -11.12 -5.02 -12.38
CA ALA A 216 -10.17 -4.83 -13.48
C ALA A 216 -9.26 -6.05 -13.67
N VAL A 217 -8.70 -6.59 -12.59
CA VAL A 217 -7.86 -7.79 -12.62
C VAL A 217 -8.66 -9.03 -13.05
N SER A 218 -9.90 -9.18 -12.57
CA SER A 218 -10.79 -10.28 -12.95
C SER A 218 -11.16 -10.27 -14.44
N GLY A 219 -11.14 -9.09 -15.08
CA GLY A 219 -11.33 -8.94 -16.53
C GLY A 219 -10.13 -9.30 -17.40
N SER A 220 -9.09 -9.88 -16.81
CA SER A 220 -7.85 -10.25 -17.52
C SER A 220 -8.09 -11.17 -18.71
N PRO A 221 -7.46 -10.92 -19.87
CA PRO A 221 -7.33 -11.93 -20.91
C PRO A 221 -6.61 -13.18 -20.40
N ARG A 222 -6.67 -14.26 -21.20
CA ARG A 222 -5.95 -15.49 -20.86
C ARG A 222 -4.44 -15.31 -20.89
N TRP A 223 -3.79 -15.96 -19.95
CA TRP A 223 -2.34 -16.04 -19.79
C TRP A 223 -1.78 -17.34 -20.39
N VAL A 224 -0.50 -17.35 -20.70
CA VAL A 224 0.24 -18.59 -20.78
C VAL A 224 0.47 -19.07 -19.34
N PRO A 225 -0.04 -20.24 -18.93
CA PRO A 225 0.05 -20.69 -17.55
C PRO A 225 1.50 -20.96 -17.13
N GLY A 226 1.74 -20.92 -15.83
CA GLY A 226 3.00 -21.34 -15.26
C GLY A 226 3.18 -22.85 -15.30
N GLU A 227 4.43 -23.31 -15.29
CA GLU A 227 4.78 -24.73 -15.34
C GLU A 227 5.75 -25.10 -14.21
N HIS A 228 5.64 -26.33 -13.74
CA HIS A 228 6.59 -26.94 -12.83
C HIS A 228 6.98 -28.32 -13.34
N LYS A 229 8.26 -28.48 -13.70
CA LYS A 229 8.78 -29.74 -14.27
C LYS A 229 8.01 -30.20 -15.53
N GLY A 230 7.61 -29.25 -16.37
CA GLY A 230 6.85 -29.51 -17.61
C GLY A 230 5.33 -29.71 -17.42
N GLU A 231 4.82 -29.64 -16.21
CA GLU A 231 3.38 -29.69 -15.94
C GLU A 231 2.82 -28.31 -15.64
N LYS A 232 1.71 -27.95 -16.30
CA LYS A 232 0.97 -26.71 -16.02
C LYS A 232 0.45 -26.69 -14.61
N ARG A 233 0.64 -25.55 -13.93
CA ARG A 233 0.25 -25.35 -12.53
C ARG A 233 -0.50 -24.03 -12.33
N ASP A 234 -1.37 -24.01 -11.34
CA ASP A 234 -1.95 -22.79 -10.82
C ASP A 234 -0.85 -21.99 -10.09
N VAL A 235 -0.72 -20.72 -10.44
CA VAL A 235 0.33 -19.86 -9.89
C VAL A 235 -0.30 -18.61 -9.30
N ARG A 236 -0.10 -18.40 -8.01
CA ARG A 236 -0.53 -17.20 -7.31
C ARG A 236 0.42 -16.04 -7.61
N MET A 237 -0.17 -14.91 -7.94
CA MET A 237 0.53 -13.68 -8.31
C MET A 237 -0.11 -12.48 -7.61
N THR A 238 0.58 -11.35 -7.62
CA THR A 238 0.03 -10.08 -7.17
C THR A 238 0.38 -8.99 -8.16
N VAL A 239 -0.46 -7.97 -8.22
CA VAL A 239 -0.26 -6.81 -9.09
C VAL A 239 -0.62 -5.52 -8.36
N PRO A 240 0.20 -4.45 -8.46
CA PRO A 240 -0.19 -3.14 -8.01
C PRO A 240 -1.13 -2.50 -9.03
N VAL A 241 -2.30 -2.09 -8.58
CA VAL A 241 -3.28 -1.31 -9.36
C VAL A 241 -3.25 0.11 -8.86
N VAL A 242 -2.93 1.06 -9.76
CA VAL A 242 -2.79 2.47 -9.42
C VAL A 242 -3.84 3.26 -10.18
N PHE A 243 -4.65 4.00 -9.43
CA PHE A 243 -5.69 4.85 -9.97
C PHE A 243 -5.12 6.24 -10.28
N ASN A 244 -5.06 6.59 -11.55
CA ASN A 244 -4.64 7.91 -12.01
C ASN A 244 -5.84 8.85 -12.12
N ASN A 245 -5.63 10.14 -11.79
CA ASN A 245 -6.50 11.22 -12.24
C ASN A 245 -5.82 11.86 -13.44
N GLU A 246 -6.52 11.94 -14.52
CA GLU A 246 -6.17 12.89 -15.56
C GLU A 246 -6.41 14.33 -15.10
#